data_905e923013b81b132e10ffeb0ed3a8ef
#
_entry.id   905e923013b81b132e10ffeb0ed3a8ef
#
_cell.length_a   1.000
_cell.length_b   1.000
_cell.length_c   1.000
_cell.angle_alpha   90.00
_cell.angle_beta   90.00
_cell.angle_gamma   90.00
#
_symmetry.space_group_name_H-M   'P 1'
#
loop_
_entity.id
_entity.type
_entity.pdbx_description
1 polymer ?
#
loop_
_entity_poly.entity_id
_entity_poly.type
_entity_poly.pdbx_seq_one_letter_code
_entity_poly.pdbx_strand_id
1 'polypeptide(L)' 'MSNNYRYEIVIYWSEEDQAFIAEVPELPGCAADGGTYAEALSNVDVIIQEWIETARELGREIPEPKGRLMYA' A
#
# COMPACT_ATOMS: atom_id res chain seq x y z
N MET A 1 -13.30 -4.35 6.72
CA MET A 1 -13.53 -4.88 5.39
C MET A 1 -12.21 -5.21 4.72
N SER A 2 -12.11 -6.37 4.15
CA SER A 2 -10.85 -6.76 3.56
C SER A 2 -10.65 -6.08 2.21
N ASN A 3 -9.39 -5.91 1.88
CA ASN A 3 -8.96 -5.31 0.63
C ASN A 3 -9.02 -6.35 -0.47
N ASN A 4 -9.76 -6.06 -1.54
CA ASN A 4 -9.85 -6.96 -2.68
C ASN A 4 -8.72 -6.76 -3.68
N TYR A 5 -7.90 -5.75 -3.47
CA TYR A 5 -6.79 -5.50 -4.35
C TYR A 5 -5.66 -6.45 -3.98
N ARG A 6 -4.93 -6.89 -4.98
CA ARG A 6 -3.91 -7.91 -4.79
C ARG A 6 -2.52 -7.36 -4.93
N TYR A 7 -2.35 -6.10 -4.59
CA TYR A 7 -1.04 -5.48 -4.61
C TYR A 7 -0.17 -6.06 -3.51
N GLU A 8 1.10 -6.15 -3.79
CA GLU A 8 2.05 -6.56 -2.77
C GLU A 8 2.21 -5.45 -1.74
N ILE A 9 2.24 -5.85 -0.47
CA ILE A 9 2.43 -4.90 0.63
C ILE A 9 3.66 -5.34 1.40
N VAL A 10 4.59 -4.40 1.58
CA VAL A 10 5.82 -4.64 2.34
C VAL A 10 5.71 -3.88 3.65
N ILE A 11 5.87 -4.59 4.76
CA ILE A 11 5.79 -3.95 6.08
C ILE A 11 7.12 -4.15 6.80
N TYR A 12 7.66 -3.05 7.33
CA TYR A 12 8.93 -3.10 8.03
C TYR A 12 8.95 -2.08 9.16
N TRP A 13 9.85 -2.29 10.10
CA TRP A 13 10.03 -1.37 11.22
C TRP A 13 10.92 -0.22 10.78
N SER A 14 10.51 0.99 11.11
CA SER A 14 11.29 2.19 10.83
C SER A 14 11.79 2.77 12.15
N GLU A 15 13.10 2.72 12.36
CA GLU A 15 13.71 3.31 13.55
C GLU A 15 13.50 4.82 13.58
N GLU A 16 13.61 5.42 12.42
CA GLU A 16 13.47 6.85 12.30
C GLU A 16 12.10 7.33 12.75
N ASP A 17 11.08 6.59 12.31
CA ASP A 17 9.70 6.97 12.57
C ASP A 17 9.14 6.32 13.83
N GLN A 18 9.88 5.39 14.41
CA GLN A 18 9.43 4.62 15.57
C GLN A 18 8.07 4.00 15.31
N ALA A 19 7.92 3.41 14.13
CA ALA A 19 6.65 2.83 13.71
C ALA A 19 6.91 1.79 12.63
N PHE A 20 5.91 0.94 12.43
CA PHE A 20 5.92 0.03 11.30
C PHE A 20 5.41 0.77 10.07
N ILE A 21 6.10 0.57 8.95
CA ILE A 21 5.73 1.22 7.69
C ILE A 21 5.21 0.14 6.75
N ALA A 22 4.09 0.43 6.10
CA ALA A 22 3.54 -0.43 5.07
C ALA A 22 3.61 0.30 3.75
N GLU A 23 4.23 -0.32 2.76
CA GLU A 23 4.40 0.29 1.45
C GLU A 23 3.82 -0.62 0.38
N VAL A 24 3.28 -0.01 -0.67
CA VAL A 24 2.77 -0.74 -1.81
C VAL A 24 3.64 -0.37 -3.00
N PRO A 25 4.63 -1.22 -3.34
CA PRO A 25 5.61 -0.85 -4.38
C PRO A 25 4.98 -0.56 -5.73
N GLU A 26 3.86 -1.20 -6.05
CA GLU A 26 3.23 -1.03 -7.35
C GLU A 26 2.42 0.25 -7.46
N LEU A 27 2.14 0.91 -6.33
CA LEU A 27 1.39 2.17 -6.33
C LEU A 27 2.29 3.28 -5.78
N PRO A 28 2.88 4.09 -6.66
CA PRO A 28 3.85 5.10 -6.21
C PRO A 28 3.26 6.02 -5.15
N GLY A 29 3.99 6.18 -4.06
CA GLY A 29 3.57 7.05 -2.98
C GLY A 29 2.53 6.45 -2.04
N CYS A 30 2.13 5.21 -2.26
CA CYS A 30 1.11 4.57 -1.42
C CYS A 30 1.79 3.92 -0.23
N ALA A 31 1.64 4.53 0.93
CA ALA A 31 2.27 4.05 2.16
C ALA A 31 1.49 4.51 3.36
N ALA A 32 1.66 3.80 4.46
CA ALA A 32 1.03 4.15 5.72
C ALA A 32 1.89 3.64 6.86
N ASP A 33 1.56 4.03 8.08
CA ASP A 33 2.30 3.57 9.24
C ASP A 33 1.36 3.13 10.33
N GLY A 34 1.91 2.48 11.34
CA GLY A 34 1.13 2.05 12.48
C GLY A 34 2.04 1.54 13.58
N GLY A 35 1.47 1.40 14.76
CA GLY A 35 2.20 0.94 15.94
C GLY A 35 2.42 -0.56 15.98
N THR A 36 1.71 -1.30 15.15
CA THR A 36 1.88 -2.75 15.02
C THR A 36 1.80 -3.11 13.54
N TYR A 37 2.20 -4.33 13.22
CA TYR A 37 2.05 -4.83 11.85
C TYR A 37 0.59 -4.73 11.40
N ALA A 38 -0.32 -5.18 12.26
CA ALA A 38 -1.74 -5.19 11.90
C ALA A 38 -2.27 -3.78 11.68
N GLU A 39 -1.83 -2.84 12.49
CA GLU A 39 -2.26 -1.47 12.35
C GLU A 39 -1.75 -0.85 11.06
N ALA A 40 -0.49 -1.09 10.74
CA ALA A 40 0.09 -0.59 9.50
C ALA A 40 -0.65 -1.16 8.30
N LEU A 41 -0.96 -2.46 8.34
CA LEU A 41 -1.69 -3.10 7.26
C LEU A 41 -3.09 -2.52 7.10
N SER A 42 -3.79 -2.36 8.21
CA SER A 42 -5.14 -1.79 8.18
C SER A 42 -5.12 -0.38 7.61
N ASN A 43 -4.12 0.41 8.02
CA ASN A 43 -4.02 1.79 7.55
C ASN A 43 -3.69 1.86 6.06
N VAL A 44 -2.80 0.99 5.58
CA VAL A 44 -2.44 1.05 4.16
C VAL A 44 -3.58 0.58 3.27
N ASP A 45 -4.46 -0.28 3.78
CA ASP A 45 -5.65 -0.67 3.02
C ASP A 45 -6.49 0.54 2.66
N VAL A 46 -6.67 1.45 3.60
CA VAL A 46 -7.43 2.68 3.35
C VAL A 46 -6.70 3.53 2.32
N ILE A 47 -5.39 3.63 2.44
CA ILE A 47 -4.60 4.44 1.51
C ILE A 47 -4.67 3.87 0.10
N ILE A 48 -4.66 2.55 -0.04
CA ILE A 48 -4.80 1.93 -1.35
C ILE A 48 -6.12 2.33 -2.00
N GLN A 49 -7.21 2.27 -1.23
CA GLN A 49 -8.52 2.63 -1.76
C GLN A 49 -8.55 4.09 -2.19
N GLU A 50 -7.99 4.97 -1.37
CA GLU A 50 -7.94 6.39 -1.71
C GLU A 50 -7.09 6.63 -2.93
N TRP A 51 -5.97 5.92 -3.03
CA TRP A 51 -5.08 6.06 -4.18
C TRP A 51 -5.81 5.71 -5.48
N ILE A 52 -6.57 4.61 -5.45
CA ILE A 52 -7.27 4.15 -6.64
C ILE A 52 -8.41 5.10 -6.99
N GLU A 53 -9.14 5.57 -6.00
CA GLU A 53 -10.22 6.51 -6.26
C GLU A 53 -9.70 7.80 -6.87
N THR A 54 -8.59 8.30 -6.32
CA THR A 54 -7.98 9.52 -6.86
C THR A 54 -7.50 9.30 -8.27
N ALA A 55 -6.89 8.15 -8.55
CA ALA A 55 -6.41 7.86 -9.89
C ALA A 55 -7.56 7.82 -10.88
N ARG A 56 -8.70 7.26 -10.48
CA ARG A 56 -9.87 7.23 -11.35
C ARG A 56 -10.38 8.62 -11.63
N GLU A 57 -10.44 9.45 -10.60
CA GLU A 57 -10.93 10.82 -10.76
C GLU A 57 -10.05 11.63 -11.69
N LEU A 58 -8.76 11.38 -11.62
CA LEU A 58 -7.79 12.11 -12.44
C LEU A 58 -7.58 11.49 -13.80
N GLY A 59 -8.23 10.36 -14.07
CA GLY A 59 -8.05 9.66 -15.33
C GLY A 59 -6.70 9.00 -15.48
N ARG A 60 -6.04 8.72 -14.36
CA ARG A 60 -4.73 8.08 -14.39
C ARG A 60 -4.87 6.58 -14.55
N GLU A 61 -3.85 5.99 -15.12
CA GLU A 61 -3.79 4.56 -15.24
C GLU A 61 -3.57 3.92 -13.87
N ILE A 62 -4.33 2.86 -13.59
CA ILE A 62 -4.20 2.13 -12.34
C ILE A 62 -3.44 0.85 -12.64
N PRO A 63 -2.24 0.67 -12.05
CA PRO A 63 -1.47 -0.55 -12.30
C PRO A 63 -2.23 -1.79 -11.85
N GLU A 64 -2.11 -2.84 -12.63
CA GLU A 64 -2.70 -4.11 -12.23
C GLU A 64 -1.83 -4.79 -11.20
N PRO A 65 -2.43 -5.38 -10.17
CA PRO A 65 -1.63 -6.08 -9.18
C PRO A 65 -0.97 -7.30 -9.78
N LYS A 66 0.33 -7.40 -9.60
CA LYS A 66 1.09 -8.53 -10.10
C LYS A 66 1.42 -9.53 -9.02
N GLY A 67 1.00 -9.21 -7.79
CA GLY A 67 1.28 -10.02 -6.65
C GLY A 67 2.73 -9.88 -6.25
N ARG A 68 3.50 -10.87 -6.60
CA ARG A 68 4.90 -10.85 -6.25
C ARG A 68 5.70 -10.10 -7.30
N LEU A 69 6.69 -9.34 -6.86
CA LEU A 69 7.58 -8.67 -7.81
C LEU A 69 8.36 -9.72 -8.58
N MET A 70 8.36 -9.56 -9.89
CA MET A 70 9.04 -10.51 -10.78
C MET A 70 10.26 -9.85 -11.39
N TYR A 71 11.33 -10.61 -11.44
CA TYR A 71 12.57 -10.16 -12.09
C TYR A 71 12.87 -11.09 -13.24
N ALA A 72 13.13 -10.48 -14.36
CA ALA A 72 13.46 -11.27 -15.53
C ALA A 72 14.81 -11.93 -15.39
#